data_1d12afe8ab53a3629ddd757e94206096
#
_entry.id   1d12afe8ab53a3629ddd757e94206096
#
_cell.length_a   1.000
_cell.length_b   1.000
_cell.length_c   1.000
_cell.angle_alpha   90.00
_cell.angle_beta   90.00
_cell.angle_gamma   90.00
#
_symmetry.space_group_name_H-M   'P 1'
#
loop_
_entity.id
_entity.type
_entity.pdbx_description
1 polymer ?
#
loop_
_entity_poly.entity_id
_entity_poly.type
_entity_poly.pdbx_seq_one_letter_code
_entity_poly.pdbx_strand_id
1 'polypeptide(L)'
;MNSRDFDPFRLDVTAFAKAAGQLADRWPLAQFDRLTDAAVAEALPPEGAEVSWSARGESRAMRGGETQVWLHVTAATGLPLECQRCLRPVDVPLTAARAFLFVHGEDTAAQLDTDSEDDVLALTRALDLRELIEDELLLAMPLVPRHAVCPVPLPVSVDEQMPDDPPNPFAALAAFKRPDALN
;
A
#
# COMPACT_ATOMS: atom_id res chain seq x y z
N MET A 1 -6.01 -12.03 -30.08
CA MET A 1 -4.67 -11.45 -29.97
C MET A 1 -4.04 -12.09 -28.74
N ASN A 2 -2.83 -12.63 -28.88
CA ASN A 2 -2.18 -13.33 -27.76
C ASN A 2 -1.61 -12.32 -26.76
N SER A 3 -1.64 -12.67 -25.44
CA SER A 3 -1.08 -11.90 -24.35
C SER A 3 0.43 -11.60 -24.50
N ARG A 4 1.08 -12.12 -25.53
CA ARG A 4 2.51 -11.90 -25.87
C ARG A 4 2.79 -10.59 -26.61
N ASP A 5 1.75 -9.84 -27.00
CA ASP A 5 1.90 -8.64 -27.84
C ASP A 5 2.02 -7.33 -27.03
N PHE A 6 1.87 -7.39 -25.69
CA PHE A 6 1.92 -6.24 -24.82
C PHE A 6 3.15 -6.27 -23.91
N ASP A 7 3.92 -5.17 -23.92
CA ASP A 7 5.06 -4.98 -23.05
C ASP A 7 4.58 -4.38 -21.70
N PRO A 8 4.76 -5.06 -20.55
CA PRO A 8 4.33 -4.56 -19.27
C PRO A 8 5.09 -3.32 -18.78
N PHE A 9 6.29 -3.06 -19.31
CA PHE A 9 7.07 -1.86 -18.97
C PHE A 9 6.72 -0.64 -19.84
N ARG A 10 5.94 -0.84 -20.88
CA ARG A 10 5.48 0.21 -21.81
C ARG A 10 4.08 -0.08 -22.32
N LEU A 11 3.17 -0.32 -21.41
CA LEU A 11 1.82 -0.77 -21.74
C LEU A 11 0.98 0.38 -22.34
N ASP A 12 0.49 0.18 -23.59
CA ASP A 12 -0.61 0.96 -24.13
C ASP A 12 -1.93 0.45 -23.51
N VAL A 13 -2.38 1.12 -22.44
CA VAL A 13 -3.56 0.70 -21.68
C VAL A 13 -4.82 0.71 -22.55
N THR A 14 -4.93 1.66 -23.48
CA THR A 14 -6.09 1.76 -24.39
C THR A 14 -6.15 0.56 -25.35
N ALA A 15 -5.02 0.21 -25.98
CA ALA A 15 -4.95 -0.95 -26.83
C ALA A 15 -5.15 -2.25 -26.05
N PHE A 16 -4.59 -2.33 -24.84
CA PHE A 16 -4.72 -3.47 -23.95
C PHE A 16 -6.18 -3.68 -23.52
N ALA A 17 -6.88 -2.62 -23.09
CA ALA A 17 -8.28 -2.68 -22.71
C ALA A 17 -9.19 -3.06 -23.89
N LYS A 18 -8.97 -2.48 -25.08
CA LYS A 18 -9.72 -2.81 -26.30
C LYS A 18 -9.56 -4.28 -26.71
N ALA A 19 -8.38 -4.86 -26.48
CA ALA A 19 -8.10 -6.26 -26.76
C ALA A 19 -8.61 -7.21 -25.66
N ALA A 20 -9.19 -6.70 -24.56
CA ALA A 20 -9.46 -7.47 -23.35
C ALA A 20 -8.23 -8.27 -22.90
N GLY A 21 -7.08 -7.62 -22.95
CA GLY A 21 -5.77 -8.21 -22.70
C GLY A 21 -5.63 -8.74 -21.29
N GLN A 22 -4.79 -9.76 -21.14
CA GLN A 22 -4.43 -10.32 -19.83
C GLN A 22 -2.95 -10.60 -19.80
N LEU A 23 -2.29 -10.16 -18.75
CA LEU A 23 -0.90 -10.44 -18.44
C LEU A 23 -0.82 -11.00 -17.02
N ALA A 24 0.09 -11.92 -16.79
CA ALA A 24 0.42 -12.40 -15.46
C ALA A 24 1.85 -12.95 -15.50
N ASP A 25 2.62 -12.64 -14.45
CA ASP A 25 4.00 -13.10 -14.35
C ASP A 25 4.46 -13.01 -12.88
N ARG A 26 5.74 -13.33 -12.66
CA ARG A 26 6.44 -13.15 -11.40
C ARG A 26 7.74 -12.41 -11.67
N TRP A 27 7.94 -11.33 -10.94
CA TRP A 27 9.17 -10.56 -11.02
C TRP A 27 9.98 -10.69 -9.74
N PRO A 28 11.30 -10.78 -9.84
CA PRO A 28 12.15 -10.74 -8.66
C PRO A 28 11.87 -9.51 -7.80
N LEU A 29 11.72 -9.68 -6.49
CA LEU A 29 11.50 -8.56 -5.55
C LEU A 29 12.61 -7.51 -5.66
N ALA A 30 13.84 -7.93 -5.98
CA ALA A 30 14.98 -7.05 -6.20
C ALA A 30 14.81 -6.03 -7.36
N GLN A 31 13.76 -6.15 -8.18
CA GLN A 31 13.41 -5.15 -9.21
C GLN A 31 12.49 -4.04 -8.69
N PHE A 32 12.10 -4.10 -7.42
CA PHE A 32 11.21 -3.17 -6.73
C PHE A 32 12.03 -2.43 -5.66
N ASP A 33 12.73 -1.38 -6.10
CA ASP A 33 13.73 -0.71 -5.27
C ASP A 33 13.12 -0.11 -3.99
N ARG A 34 11.96 0.53 -4.09
CA ARG A 34 11.30 1.16 -2.95
C ARG A 34 10.73 0.14 -1.95
N LEU A 35 10.27 -1.02 -2.42
CA LEU A 35 9.86 -2.12 -1.54
C LEU A 35 11.07 -2.72 -0.81
N THR A 36 12.18 -2.91 -1.52
CA THR A 36 13.41 -3.44 -0.89
C THR A 36 14.00 -2.46 0.11
N ASP A 37 13.95 -1.16 -0.16
CA ASP A 37 14.39 -0.11 0.77
C ASP A 37 13.53 -0.04 2.04
N ALA A 38 12.25 -0.40 1.94
CA ALA A 38 11.34 -0.45 3.09
C ALA A 38 11.51 -1.71 3.96
N ALA A 39 12.17 -2.74 3.43
CA ALA A 39 12.37 -4.01 4.11
C ALA A 39 13.55 -3.98 5.09
N VAL A 40 13.52 -4.88 6.07
CA VAL A 40 14.71 -5.17 6.89
C VAL A 40 15.72 -5.94 6.05
N ALA A 41 16.81 -5.27 5.63
CA ALA A 41 17.76 -5.78 4.66
C ALA A 41 18.37 -7.14 5.06
N GLU A 42 18.68 -7.34 6.35
CA GLU A 42 19.26 -8.57 6.86
C GLU A 42 18.28 -9.76 6.85
N ALA A 43 16.99 -9.47 6.72
CA ALA A 43 15.93 -10.49 6.70
C ALA A 43 15.38 -10.74 5.28
N LEU A 44 15.80 -9.96 4.28
CA LEU A 44 15.45 -10.25 2.90
C LEU A 44 16.02 -11.61 2.49
N PRO A 45 15.20 -12.48 1.86
CA PRO A 45 15.71 -13.71 1.31
C PRO A 45 16.84 -13.40 0.31
N PRO A 46 18.00 -14.04 0.41
CA PRO A 46 19.16 -13.76 -0.44
C PRO A 46 18.89 -14.01 -1.93
N GLU A 47 17.98 -14.93 -2.25
CA GLU A 47 17.54 -15.24 -3.61
C GLU A 47 16.10 -15.76 -3.58
N GLY A 48 15.30 -15.40 -4.61
CA GLY A 48 14.02 -16.06 -4.89
C GLY A 48 12.76 -15.43 -4.29
N ALA A 49 12.84 -14.28 -3.62
CA ALA A 49 11.64 -13.52 -3.32
C ALA A 49 11.06 -12.92 -4.61
N GLU A 50 9.78 -13.14 -4.84
CA GLU A 50 9.10 -12.71 -6.06
C GLU A 50 7.85 -11.92 -5.71
N VAL A 51 7.52 -10.98 -6.59
CA VAL A 51 6.21 -10.34 -6.67
C VAL A 51 5.40 -11.08 -7.72
N SER A 52 4.36 -11.79 -7.32
CA SER A 52 3.39 -12.36 -8.25
C SER A 52 2.35 -11.31 -8.61
N TRP A 53 2.04 -11.17 -9.89
CA TRP A 53 1.10 -10.16 -10.34
C TRP A 53 0.25 -10.61 -11.52
N SER A 54 -0.89 -9.95 -11.69
CA SER A 54 -1.69 -10.04 -12.91
C SER A 54 -2.32 -8.71 -13.27
N ALA A 55 -2.52 -8.49 -14.56
CA ALA A 55 -3.22 -7.33 -15.09
C ALA A 55 -4.26 -7.75 -16.13
N ARG A 56 -5.42 -7.11 -16.12
CA ARG A 56 -6.50 -7.32 -17.07
C ARG A 56 -7.05 -5.99 -17.56
N GLY A 57 -7.00 -5.78 -18.88
CA GLY A 57 -7.63 -4.64 -19.53
C GLY A 57 -9.13 -4.87 -19.76
N GLU A 58 -9.93 -3.85 -19.58
CA GLU A 58 -11.36 -3.87 -19.83
C GLU A 58 -11.81 -2.57 -20.49
N SER A 59 -12.64 -2.69 -21.51
CA SER A 59 -13.27 -1.58 -22.24
C SER A 59 -14.77 -1.61 -21.99
N ARG A 60 -15.31 -0.61 -21.28
CA ARG A 60 -16.74 -0.53 -20.93
C ARG A 60 -17.43 0.51 -21.78
N ALA A 61 -18.43 0.12 -22.55
CA ALA A 61 -19.29 1.04 -23.28
C ALA A 61 -20.24 1.77 -22.32
N MET A 62 -20.26 3.09 -22.37
CA MET A 62 -21.18 3.93 -21.60
C MET A 62 -22.39 4.34 -22.42
N ARG A 63 -23.51 4.65 -21.73
CA ARG A 63 -24.68 5.29 -22.36
C ARG A 63 -24.28 6.67 -22.83
N GLY A 64 -24.19 6.89 -24.13
CA GLY A 64 -23.74 8.17 -24.72
C GLY A 64 -22.60 7.99 -25.73
N GLY A 65 -22.09 6.76 -25.90
CA GLY A 65 -21.11 6.43 -26.95
C GLY A 65 -19.65 6.55 -26.54
N GLU A 66 -19.37 7.06 -25.37
CA GLU A 66 -18.01 7.06 -24.82
C GLU A 66 -17.65 5.68 -24.26
N THR A 67 -16.38 5.34 -24.36
CA THR A 67 -15.85 4.07 -23.88
C THR A 67 -14.86 4.33 -22.75
N GLN A 68 -15.14 3.79 -21.58
CA GLN A 68 -14.20 3.82 -20.47
C GLN A 68 -13.10 2.78 -20.64
N VAL A 69 -11.89 3.14 -20.27
CA VAL A 69 -10.71 2.30 -20.30
C VAL A 69 -10.35 1.92 -18.86
N TRP A 70 -10.44 0.64 -18.55
CA TRP A 70 -10.15 0.10 -17.22
C TRP A 70 -8.95 -0.84 -17.25
N LEU A 71 -8.17 -0.78 -16.18
CA LEU A 71 -7.08 -1.71 -15.90
C LEU A 71 -7.29 -2.29 -14.50
N HIS A 72 -7.42 -3.59 -14.40
CA HIS A 72 -7.47 -4.31 -13.14
C HIS A 72 -6.11 -4.91 -12.85
N VAL A 73 -5.55 -4.62 -11.69
CA VAL A 73 -4.23 -5.10 -11.27
C VAL A 73 -4.37 -5.86 -9.96
N THR A 74 -3.71 -7.00 -9.86
CA THR A 74 -3.51 -7.70 -8.60
C THR A 74 -2.04 -7.99 -8.41
N ALA A 75 -1.54 -7.85 -7.19
CA ALA A 75 -0.17 -8.19 -6.86
C ALA A 75 -0.09 -8.77 -5.44
N ALA A 76 0.90 -9.63 -5.21
CA ALA A 76 1.15 -10.21 -3.89
C ALA A 76 2.64 -10.53 -3.72
N THR A 77 3.15 -10.25 -2.52
CA THR A 77 4.51 -10.61 -2.09
C THR A 77 4.55 -10.75 -0.57
N GLY A 78 5.64 -11.25 -0.03
CA GLY A 78 5.98 -11.18 1.40
C GLY A 78 7.14 -10.22 1.62
N LEU A 79 7.05 -9.36 2.62
CA LEU A 79 8.10 -8.41 2.93
C LEU A 79 8.47 -8.48 4.42
N PRO A 80 9.75 -8.67 4.79
CA PRO A 80 10.20 -8.58 6.16
C PRO A 80 10.27 -7.10 6.58
N LEU A 81 9.35 -6.68 7.44
CA LEU A 81 9.30 -5.34 8.01
C LEU A 81 9.79 -5.33 9.46
N GLU A 82 10.15 -4.16 9.97
CA GLU A 82 10.51 -4.04 11.38
C GLU A 82 9.26 -4.03 12.28
N CYS A 83 9.18 -4.96 13.21
CA CYS A 83 8.11 -5.00 14.20
C CYS A 83 8.22 -3.80 15.13
N GLN A 84 7.21 -2.92 15.15
CA GLN A 84 7.21 -1.68 15.95
C GLN A 84 7.12 -1.91 17.47
N ARG A 85 7.05 -3.16 17.92
CA ARG A 85 7.04 -3.51 19.34
C ARG A 85 8.37 -4.08 19.84
N CYS A 86 9.03 -4.95 19.06
CA CYS A 86 10.25 -5.63 19.50
C CYS A 86 11.45 -5.36 18.61
N LEU A 87 11.30 -4.51 17.58
CA LEU A 87 12.33 -4.07 16.62
C LEU A 87 13.03 -5.25 15.88
N ARG A 88 12.36 -6.40 15.79
CA ARG A 88 12.82 -7.55 15.04
C ARG A 88 12.05 -7.69 13.74
N PRO A 89 12.62 -8.34 12.73
CA PRO A 89 11.92 -8.60 11.48
C PRO A 89 10.64 -9.39 11.73
N VAL A 90 9.56 -9.00 11.05
CA VAL A 90 8.29 -9.70 10.97
C VAL A 90 7.90 -9.84 9.51
N ASP A 91 7.62 -11.06 9.05
CA ASP A 91 7.16 -11.30 7.70
C ASP A 91 5.72 -10.81 7.56
N VAL A 92 5.52 -9.87 6.63
CA VAL A 92 4.22 -9.27 6.36
C VAL A 92 3.79 -9.65 4.95
N PRO A 93 2.68 -10.39 4.79
CA PRO A 93 2.11 -10.63 3.48
C PRO A 93 1.47 -9.33 2.97
N LEU A 94 1.88 -8.89 1.78
CA LEU A 94 1.33 -7.74 1.08
C LEU A 94 0.48 -8.25 -0.08
N THR A 95 -0.73 -7.71 -0.19
CA THR A 95 -1.62 -7.99 -1.32
C THR A 95 -2.30 -6.70 -1.76
N ALA A 96 -2.28 -6.46 -3.06
CA ALA A 96 -2.98 -5.35 -3.68
C ALA A 96 -3.95 -5.89 -4.73
N ALA A 97 -5.15 -5.33 -4.78
CA ALA A 97 -6.14 -5.59 -5.82
C ALA A 97 -6.86 -4.28 -6.12
N ARG A 98 -6.57 -3.69 -7.27
CA ARG A 98 -7.08 -2.38 -7.68
C ARG A 98 -7.66 -2.39 -9.08
N ALA A 99 -8.57 -1.46 -9.31
CA ALA A 99 -9.12 -1.17 -10.62
C ALA A 99 -8.96 0.31 -10.90
N PHE A 100 -8.28 0.65 -11.98
CA PHE A 100 -8.01 2.01 -12.39
C PHE A 100 -8.85 2.39 -13.60
N LEU A 101 -9.50 3.54 -13.52
CA LEU A 101 -10.13 4.19 -14.65
C LEU A 101 -9.13 5.13 -15.31
N PHE A 102 -8.90 4.96 -16.60
CA PHE A 102 -8.01 5.83 -17.37
C PHE A 102 -8.80 6.83 -18.19
N VAL A 103 -8.48 8.12 -18.04
CA VAL A 103 -9.12 9.23 -18.76
C VAL A 103 -8.10 10.12 -19.47
N HIS A 104 -8.57 10.92 -20.41
CA HIS A 104 -7.70 11.86 -21.13
C HIS A 104 -7.45 13.13 -20.31
N GLY A 105 -6.18 13.45 -20.09
CA GLY A 105 -5.72 14.69 -19.44
C GLY A 105 -5.63 14.59 -17.92
N GLU A 106 -4.54 15.14 -17.38
CA GLU A 106 -4.24 15.15 -15.94
C GLU A 106 -5.30 15.91 -15.14
N ASP A 107 -5.72 17.07 -15.61
CA ASP A 107 -6.74 17.89 -14.92
C ASP A 107 -8.08 17.15 -14.80
N THR A 108 -8.46 16.42 -15.85
CA THR A 108 -9.69 15.61 -15.86
C THR A 108 -9.55 14.43 -14.90
N ALA A 109 -8.40 13.76 -14.89
CA ALA A 109 -8.14 12.67 -13.98
C ALA A 109 -8.21 13.14 -12.53
N ALA A 110 -7.50 14.21 -12.17
CA ALA A 110 -7.49 14.76 -10.81
C ALA A 110 -8.88 15.20 -10.33
N GLN A 111 -9.69 15.79 -11.21
CA GLN A 111 -11.05 16.17 -10.87
C GLN A 111 -11.96 14.96 -10.62
N LEU A 112 -11.90 13.96 -11.50
CA LEU A 112 -12.72 12.75 -11.37
C LEU A 112 -12.29 11.90 -10.19
N ASP A 113 -11.00 11.81 -9.89
CA ASP A 113 -10.47 11.11 -8.74
C ASP A 113 -10.97 11.71 -7.40
N THR A 114 -11.14 13.03 -7.37
CA THR A 114 -11.71 13.71 -6.19
C THR A 114 -13.20 13.46 -6.03
N ASP A 115 -13.94 13.32 -7.13
CA ASP A 115 -15.40 13.26 -7.17
C ASP A 115 -15.93 11.81 -7.18
N SER A 116 -15.08 10.80 -7.36
CA SER A 116 -15.47 9.38 -7.46
C SER A 116 -14.78 8.51 -6.38
N GLU A 117 -15.32 7.31 -6.19
CA GLU A 117 -14.67 6.27 -5.36
C GLU A 117 -13.68 5.41 -6.15
N ASP A 118 -13.60 5.64 -7.46
CA ASP A 118 -12.70 4.93 -8.36
C ASP A 118 -11.32 5.61 -8.39
N ASP A 119 -10.25 4.85 -8.45
CA ASP A 119 -8.89 5.35 -8.67
C ASP A 119 -8.74 5.79 -10.15
N VAL A 120 -8.63 7.10 -10.39
CA VAL A 120 -8.62 7.66 -11.75
C VAL A 120 -7.23 8.14 -12.13
N LEU A 121 -6.72 7.65 -13.25
CA LEU A 121 -5.40 7.99 -13.77
C LEU A 121 -5.50 8.63 -15.16
N ALA A 122 -4.54 9.50 -15.46
CA ALA A 122 -4.42 10.04 -16.82
C ALA A 122 -3.86 9.00 -17.78
N LEU A 123 -4.42 8.95 -19.00
CA LEU A 123 -3.91 8.08 -20.05
C LEU A 123 -2.50 8.48 -20.46
N THR A 124 -1.57 7.55 -20.31
CA THR A 124 -0.22 7.65 -20.83
C THR A 124 -0.06 6.74 -22.06
N ARG A 125 0.93 7.05 -22.90
CA ARG A 125 1.24 6.20 -24.07
C ARG A 125 2.05 4.97 -23.73
N ALA A 126 2.64 4.95 -22.56
CA ALA A 126 3.50 3.87 -22.10
C ALA A 126 3.45 3.81 -20.58
N LEU A 127 2.51 3.05 -20.03
CA LEU A 127 2.41 2.80 -18.59
C LEU A 127 3.47 1.77 -18.20
N ASP A 128 4.29 2.08 -17.21
CA ASP A 128 5.13 1.07 -16.54
C ASP A 128 4.29 0.37 -15.47
N LEU A 129 3.93 -0.89 -15.76
CA LEU A 129 3.09 -1.68 -14.86
C LEU A 129 3.84 -2.08 -13.59
N ARG A 130 5.18 -2.17 -13.63
CA ARG A 130 5.97 -2.50 -12.45
C ARG A 130 5.96 -1.34 -11.45
N GLU A 131 6.10 -0.09 -11.92
CA GLU A 131 5.99 1.09 -11.05
C GLU A 131 4.61 1.16 -10.40
N LEU A 132 3.54 0.94 -11.17
CA LEU A 132 2.18 0.93 -10.64
C LEU A 132 1.98 -0.17 -9.58
N ILE A 133 2.49 -1.37 -9.83
CA ILE A 133 2.42 -2.49 -8.87
C ILE A 133 3.21 -2.19 -7.60
N GLU A 134 4.36 -1.55 -7.73
CA GLU A 134 5.17 -1.15 -6.58
C GLU A 134 4.43 -0.13 -5.71
N ASP A 135 3.83 0.88 -6.32
CA ASP A 135 3.01 1.88 -5.62
C ASP A 135 1.88 1.21 -4.81
N GLU A 136 1.15 0.29 -5.44
CA GLU A 136 0.04 -0.39 -4.78
C GLU A 136 0.48 -1.31 -3.62
N LEU A 137 1.62 -1.97 -3.76
CA LEU A 137 2.17 -2.79 -2.69
C LEU A 137 2.71 -1.94 -1.53
N LEU A 138 3.29 -0.77 -1.82
CA LEU A 138 3.71 0.20 -0.80
C LEU A 138 2.49 0.73 -0.01
N LEU A 139 1.39 1.05 -0.71
CA LEU A 139 0.14 1.48 -0.08
C LEU A 139 -0.53 0.37 0.74
N ALA A 140 -0.28 -0.89 0.39
CA ALA A 140 -0.79 -2.05 1.14
C ALA A 140 0.01 -2.37 2.41
N MET A 141 1.15 -1.70 2.64
CA MET A 141 1.92 -1.93 3.86
C MET A 141 1.16 -1.45 5.11
N PRO A 142 1.18 -2.23 6.19
CA PRO A 142 0.56 -1.80 7.43
C PRO A 142 1.33 -0.62 8.03
N LEU A 143 0.63 0.39 8.52
CA LEU A 143 1.24 1.54 9.21
C LEU A 143 2.07 1.14 10.43
N VAL A 144 1.71 0.04 11.09
CA VAL A 144 2.39 -0.46 12.30
C VAL A 144 2.57 -1.98 12.20
N PRO A 145 3.64 -2.45 11.52
CA PRO A 145 3.96 -3.86 11.46
C PRO A 145 4.22 -4.44 12.86
N ARG A 146 3.63 -5.58 13.17
CA ARG A 146 3.81 -6.24 14.48
C ARG A 146 3.65 -7.75 14.37
N HIS A 147 4.46 -8.48 15.14
CA HIS A 147 4.18 -9.88 15.40
C HIS A 147 2.87 -10.04 16.17
N ALA A 148 2.11 -11.06 15.90
CA ALA A 148 0.98 -11.45 16.76
C ALA A 148 1.48 -11.71 18.20
N VAL A 149 2.56 -12.45 18.32
CA VAL A 149 3.31 -12.67 19.59
C VAL A 149 4.79 -12.42 19.30
N CYS A 150 5.41 -11.48 20.01
CA CYS A 150 6.84 -11.21 19.83
C CYS A 150 7.68 -12.41 20.25
N PRO A 151 8.73 -12.76 19.47
CA PRO A 151 9.57 -13.94 19.75
C PRO A 151 10.38 -13.81 21.05
N VAL A 152 10.59 -12.58 21.51
CA VAL A 152 11.24 -12.28 22.81
C VAL A 152 10.33 -11.36 23.59
N PRO A 153 10.01 -11.71 24.85
CA PRO A 153 9.28 -10.80 25.72
C PRO A 153 10.03 -9.47 25.84
N LEU A 154 9.30 -8.37 25.77
CA LEU A 154 9.88 -7.06 26.05
C LEU A 154 10.32 -7.05 27.52
N PRO A 155 11.53 -6.55 27.83
CA PRO A 155 11.90 -6.31 29.22
C PRO A 155 10.91 -5.28 29.78
N VAL A 156 10.01 -5.75 30.63
CA VAL A 156 9.23 -4.85 31.47
C VAL A 156 10.20 -4.42 32.56
N SER A 157 10.67 -3.18 32.53
CA SER A 157 11.30 -2.60 33.71
C SER A 157 10.25 -2.59 34.81
N VAL A 158 10.31 -3.59 35.66
CA VAL A 158 9.64 -3.48 36.97
C VAL A 158 10.46 -2.43 37.70
N ASP A 159 9.94 -1.22 37.80
CA ASP A 159 10.53 -0.20 38.63
C ASP A 159 10.63 -0.77 40.05
N GLU A 160 11.82 -1.28 40.38
CA GLU A 160 12.21 -1.48 41.76
C GLU A 160 12.32 -0.08 42.37
N GLN A 161 11.29 0.27 43.14
CA GLN A 161 11.23 1.49 43.95
C GLN A 161 11.18 2.78 43.14
N MET A 162 9.98 3.19 42.77
CA MET A 162 9.76 4.61 42.49
C MET A 162 10.22 5.40 43.72
N PRO A 163 11.22 6.31 43.61
CA PRO A 163 11.47 7.27 44.64
C PRO A 163 10.16 8.02 44.87
N ASP A 164 9.87 8.36 46.12
CA ASP A 164 8.64 9.07 46.55
C ASP A 164 8.21 10.05 45.47
N ASP A 165 7.01 9.85 44.96
CA ASP A 165 6.46 10.61 43.82
C ASP A 165 6.68 12.12 44.09
N PRO A 166 7.42 12.84 43.24
CA PRO A 166 7.50 14.28 43.40
C PRO A 166 6.06 14.83 43.38
N PRO A 167 5.74 15.80 44.21
CA PRO A 167 4.35 16.28 44.35
C PRO A 167 3.81 16.61 42.98
N ASN A 168 2.68 16.01 42.65
CA ASN A 168 2.06 16.16 41.32
C ASN A 168 1.98 17.65 40.96
N PRO A 169 2.69 18.12 39.92
CA PRO A 169 2.71 19.54 39.55
C PRO A 169 1.32 20.11 39.25
N PHE A 170 0.32 19.23 39.01
CA PHE A 170 -1.05 19.61 38.77
C PHE A 170 -1.89 19.59 40.05
N ALA A 171 -1.36 19.24 41.24
CA ALA A 171 -2.10 19.22 42.46
C ALA A 171 -2.67 20.62 42.79
N ALA A 172 -2.00 21.69 42.37
CA ALA A 172 -2.48 23.06 42.51
C ALA A 172 -3.81 23.33 41.80
N LEU A 173 -4.11 22.59 40.73
CA LEU A 173 -5.37 22.74 40.00
C LEU A 173 -6.58 22.23 40.77
N ALA A 174 -6.40 21.41 41.80
CA ALA A 174 -7.49 20.97 42.68
C ALA A 174 -8.17 22.16 43.36
N ALA A 175 -7.44 23.24 43.62
CA ALA A 175 -8.00 24.48 44.22
C ALA A 175 -8.96 25.23 43.28
N PHE A 176 -8.91 24.96 41.97
CA PHE A 176 -9.76 25.59 40.95
C PHE A 176 -11.02 24.76 40.65
N LYS A 177 -11.16 23.57 41.26
CA LYS A 177 -12.37 22.78 41.12
C LYS A 177 -13.50 23.49 41.85
N ARG A 178 -14.35 24.21 41.12
CA ARG A 178 -15.56 24.84 41.68
C ARG A 178 -16.40 23.73 42.31
N PRO A 179 -16.89 23.92 43.59
CA PRO A 179 -17.89 23.02 44.08
C PRO A 179 -19.13 23.18 43.20
N ASP A 180 -19.65 22.06 42.70
CA ASP A 180 -20.91 22.04 41.98
C ASP A 180 -21.98 22.74 42.79
N ALA A 181 -22.45 23.87 42.28
CA ALA A 181 -23.66 24.51 42.80
C ALA A 181 -24.85 23.62 42.41
N LEU A 182 -25.22 22.72 43.31
CA LEU A 182 -26.54 22.11 43.32
C LEU A 182 -27.56 23.22 43.54
N ASN A 183 -28.35 23.48 42.47
CA ASN A 183 -29.76 23.88 42.64
C ASN A 183 -30.56 23.48 41.41
#